data_afc7c875c163853afadb344c18c27a4c
#
_entry.id   afc7c875c163853afadb344c18c27a4c
#
_cell.length_a   1.000
_cell.length_b   1.000
_cell.length_c   1.000
_cell.angle_alpha   90.00
_cell.angle_beta   90.00
_cell.angle_gamma   90.00
#
_symmetry.space_group_name_H-M   'P 1'
#
loop_
_entity.id
_entity.type
_entity.pdbx_description
1 polymer ?
#
loop_
_entity_poly.entity_id
_entity_poly.type
_entity_poly.pdbx_seq_one_letter_code
_entity_poly.pdbx_strand_id
1 'polypeptide(L)'
;MNTLHKWDSAEHLKDEADIALYLEACFDEAGNDASFIAHALGVVARARGMTQLSKDTGLARESLYRALSGEGNPEFSTILKVMKALNLSMSVKVATPEVTA
;
A
#
# COMPACT_ATOMS: atom_id res chain seq x y z
N MET A 1 18.12 15.74 8.99
CA MET A 1 17.31 15.28 8.75
C MET A 1 16.98 14.16 9.33
N ASN A 2 16.21 13.99 9.63
CA ASN A 2 15.91 13.01 10.18
C ASN A 2 15.34 12.00 9.41
N THR A 3 15.91 10.98 9.30
CA THR A 3 15.46 10.00 8.49
C THR A 3 14.16 9.49 8.90
N LEU A 4 13.79 9.66 10.09
CA LEU A 4 12.58 9.18 10.50
C LEU A 4 11.47 9.82 9.88
N HIS A 5 11.67 11.03 9.51
CA HIS A 5 10.65 11.75 8.93
C HIS A 5 10.19 11.15 7.68
N LYS A 6 10.99 10.37 7.07
CA LYS A 6 10.59 9.78 5.92
C LYS A 6 9.46 8.92 6.15
N TRP A 7 9.30 8.45 7.34
CA TRP A 7 8.28 7.53 7.58
C TRP A 7 7.02 8.14 8.03
N ASP A 8 7.01 9.44 8.09
CA ASP A 8 5.82 10.11 8.22
C ASP A 8 5.35 10.13 6.84
N SER A 9 5.10 9.02 6.33
CA SER A 9 5.05 8.80 4.93
C SER A 9 3.97 9.56 4.24
N ALA A 10 2.89 9.81 4.92
CA ALA A 10 1.80 10.50 4.28
C ALA A 10 2.19 11.84 3.75
N GLU A 11 3.14 12.49 4.41
CA GLU A 11 3.54 13.77 3.93
C GLU A 11 4.40 13.72 2.71
N HIS A 12 4.99 12.58 2.44
CA HIS A 12 5.87 12.45 1.31
C HIS A 12 5.23 11.74 0.15
N LEU A 13 4.02 11.22 0.28
CA LEU A 13 3.41 10.46 -0.78
C LEU A 13 2.51 11.37 -1.58
N LYS A 14 3.14 12.29 -2.30
CA LYS A 14 2.39 13.30 -2.95
C LYS A 14 1.97 12.98 -4.35
N ASP A 15 2.63 12.09 -5.01
CA ASP A 15 2.22 11.74 -6.35
C ASP A 15 2.37 10.26 -6.55
N GLU A 16 1.97 9.81 -7.72
CA GLU A 16 1.93 8.38 -7.97
C GLU A 16 3.30 7.75 -8.02
N ALA A 17 4.30 8.51 -8.43
CA ALA A 17 5.64 7.97 -8.47
C ALA A 17 6.15 7.73 -7.05
N ASP A 18 5.86 8.66 -6.13
CA ASP A 18 6.27 8.48 -4.75
C ASP A 18 5.58 7.28 -4.13
N ILE A 19 4.30 7.10 -4.43
CA ILE A 19 3.54 6.00 -3.90
C ILE A 19 4.10 4.68 -4.41
N ALA A 20 4.41 4.63 -5.69
CA ALA A 20 4.94 3.41 -6.28
C ALA A 20 6.27 3.04 -5.65
N LEU A 21 7.14 4.03 -5.44
CA LEU A 21 8.42 3.75 -4.82
C LEU A 21 8.27 3.27 -3.40
N TYR A 22 7.36 3.87 -2.66
CA TYR A 22 7.13 3.47 -1.29
C TYR A 22 6.64 2.03 -1.22
N LEU A 23 5.65 1.68 -2.04
CA LEU A 23 5.10 0.34 -2.00
C LEU A 23 6.10 -0.68 -2.51
N GLU A 24 6.89 -0.32 -3.51
CA GLU A 24 7.90 -1.22 -4.02
C GLU A 24 8.89 -1.55 -2.92
N ALA A 25 9.29 -0.57 -2.15
CA ALA A 25 10.20 -0.81 -1.04
C ALA A 25 9.56 -1.70 0.02
N CYS A 26 8.26 -1.51 0.26
CA CYS A 26 7.57 -2.33 1.23
C CYS A 26 7.51 -3.79 0.76
N PHE A 27 7.24 -4.01 -0.52
CA PHE A 27 7.22 -5.35 -1.04
C PHE A 27 8.60 -5.99 -1.02
N ASP A 28 9.63 -5.21 -1.26
CA ASP A 28 10.98 -5.76 -1.22
C ASP A 28 11.35 -6.16 0.20
N GLU A 29 10.88 -5.40 1.16
CA GLU A 29 11.27 -5.67 2.50
C GLU A 29 10.44 -6.74 3.17
N ALA A 30 9.17 -6.76 2.96
CA ALA A 30 8.29 -7.66 3.66
C ALA A 30 7.12 -8.10 2.79
N GLY A 31 7.41 -8.46 1.56
CA GLY A 31 6.36 -8.83 0.63
C GLY A 31 5.58 -10.06 0.99
N ASN A 32 6.10 -10.87 1.89
CA ASN A 32 5.38 -12.05 2.32
C ASN A 32 4.51 -11.80 3.53
N ASP A 33 4.53 -10.61 4.05
CA ASP A 33 3.78 -10.29 5.26
C ASP A 33 2.54 -9.51 4.87
N ALA A 34 1.41 -10.20 4.82
CA ALA A 34 0.17 -9.58 4.37
C ALA A 34 -0.24 -8.42 5.25
N SER A 35 -0.03 -8.53 6.54
CA SER A 35 -0.39 -7.43 7.44
C SER A 35 0.44 -6.20 7.18
N PHE A 36 1.72 -6.39 6.94
CA PHE A 36 2.60 -5.28 6.68
C PHE A 36 2.20 -4.58 5.39
N ILE A 37 1.90 -5.35 4.36
CA ILE A 37 1.52 -4.76 3.07
C ILE A 37 0.16 -4.06 3.19
N ALA A 38 -0.78 -4.66 3.91
CA ALA A 38 -2.08 -4.02 4.10
C ALA A 38 -1.91 -2.70 4.83
N HIS A 39 -1.05 -2.67 5.83
CA HIS A 39 -0.80 -1.44 6.57
C HIS A 39 -0.14 -0.39 5.66
N ALA A 40 0.79 -0.82 4.82
CA ALA A 40 1.45 0.10 3.91
C ALA A 40 0.45 0.71 2.93
N LEU A 41 -0.49 -0.11 2.44
CA LEU A 41 -1.53 0.43 1.59
C LEU A 41 -2.42 1.40 2.36
N GLY A 42 -2.61 1.15 3.64
CA GLY A 42 -3.36 2.07 4.48
C GLY A 42 -2.70 3.43 4.60
N VAL A 43 -1.37 3.45 4.70
CA VAL A 43 -0.64 4.71 4.75
C VAL A 43 -0.88 5.49 3.47
N VAL A 44 -0.76 4.80 2.33
CA VAL A 44 -0.97 5.44 1.04
C VAL A 44 -2.41 5.92 0.90
N ALA A 45 -3.36 5.10 1.33
CA ALA A 45 -4.76 5.44 1.21
C ALA A 45 -5.09 6.70 2.00
N ARG A 46 -4.53 6.81 3.19
CA ARG A 46 -4.78 7.99 4.00
C ARG A 46 -4.13 9.22 3.37
N ALA A 47 -2.98 9.03 2.75
CA ALA A 47 -2.32 10.15 2.09
C ALA A 47 -3.13 10.66 0.91
N ARG A 48 -3.82 9.76 0.20
CA ARG A 48 -4.62 10.16 -0.94
C ARG A 48 -6.03 10.58 -0.53
N GLY A 49 -6.45 10.19 0.64
CA GLY A 49 -7.77 10.59 1.13
C GLY A 49 -8.75 9.44 1.12
N MET A 50 -9.22 9.06 2.28
CA MET A 50 -10.11 7.91 2.40
C MET A 50 -11.47 8.16 1.79
N THR A 51 -11.94 9.39 1.82
CA THR A 51 -13.24 9.69 1.24
C THR A 51 -13.23 9.49 -0.27
N GLN A 52 -12.17 9.96 -0.90
CA GLN A 52 -12.06 9.77 -2.35
C GLN A 52 -11.88 8.30 -2.67
N LEU A 53 -11.10 7.61 -1.87
CA LEU A 53 -10.86 6.21 -2.10
C LEU A 53 -12.14 5.41 -1.95
N SER A 54 -12.97 5.78 -0.99
CA SER A 54 -14.25 5.13 -0.82
C SER A 54 -15.10 5.29 -2.06
N LYS A 55 -15.11 6.48 -2.63
CA LYS A 55 -15.87 6.71 -3.83
C LYS A 55 -15.33 5.91 -5.01
N ASP A 56 -14.04 5.89 -5.14
CA ASP A 56 -13.41 5.23 -6.28
C ASP A 56 -13.52 3.72 -6.22
N THR A 57 -13.50 3.16 -5.02
CA THR A 57 -13.57 1.71 -4.88
C THR A 57 -14.98 1.20 -4.73
N GLY A 58 -15.89 2.06 -4.34
CA GLY A 58 -17.24 1.63 -4.04
C GLY A 58 -17.35 0.98 -2.68
N LEU A 59 -16.31 1.07 -1.86
CA LEU A 59 -16.31 0.44 -0.54
C LEU A 59 -16.52 1.48 0.54
N ALA A 60 -17.21 1.10 1.60
CA ALA A 60 -17.43 2.00 2.71
C ALA A 60 -16.12 2.35 3.38
N ARG A 61 -16.01 3.56 3.89
CA ARG A 61 -14.79 3.97 4.56
C ARG A 61 -14.42 3.05 5.71
N GLU A 62 -15.41 2.61 6.47
CA GLU A 62 -15.13 1.70 7.55
C GLU A 62 -14.53 0.40 7.07
N SER A 63 -15.04 -0.10 5.96
CA SER A 63 -14.50 -1.34 5.40
C SER A 63 -13.06 -1.14 4.96
N LEU A 64 -12.78 0.02 4.37
CA LEU A 64 -11.41 0.31 3.95
C LEU A 64 -10.47 0.41 5.13
N TYR A 65 -10.88 1.12 6.18
CA TYR A 65 -10.04 1.24 7.35
C TYR A 65 -9.75 -0.13 7.95
N ARG A 66 -10.77 -0.98 8.00
CA ARG A 66 -10.59 -2.29 8.57
C ARG A 66 -9.67 -3.15 7.70
N ALA A 67 -9.89 -3.12 6.41
CA ALA A 67 -9.10 -3.94 5.50
C ALA A 67 -7.64 -3.52 5.49
N LEU A 68 -7.38 -2.23 5.64
CA LEU A 68 -6.02 -1.71 5.51
C LEU A 68 -5.38 -1.39 6.86
N SER A 69 -5.89 -1.99 7.92
CA SER A 69 -5.37 -1.69 9.24
C SER A 69 -4.13 -2.52 9.57
N GLY A 70 -3.94 -3.60 8.88
CA GLY A 70 -2.83 -4.48 9.22
C GLY A 70 -3.22 -5.51 10.25
N GLU A 71 -4.48 -5.50 10.68
CA GLU A 71 -4.87 -6.44 11.70
C GLU A 71 -5.74 -7.55 11.20
N GLY A 72 -6.14 -7.55 10.00
CA GLY A 72 -6.99 -8.59 9.50
C GLY A 72 -6.41 -9.17 8.26
N ASN A 73 -7.23 -9.96 7.56
CA ASN A 73 -6.85 -10.53 6.30
C ASN A 73 -7.72 -9.91 5.24
N PRO A 74 -7.29 -8.84 4.62
CA PRO A 74 -8.12 -8.24 3.57
C PRO A 74 -8.25 -9.19 2.41
N GLU A 75 -9.40 -9.19 1.79
CA GLU A 75 -9.59 -10.01 0.63
C GLU A 75 -8.77 -9.48 -0.52
N PHE A 76 -8.31 -10.40 -1.34
CA PHE A 76 -7.49 -9.98 -2.47
C PHE A 76 -8.27 -9.04 -3.39
N SER A 77 -9.57 -9.26 -3.54
CA SER A 77 -10.37 -8.38 -4.37
C SER A 77 -10.37 -6.95 -3.83
N THR A 78 -10.36 -6.80 -2.52
CA THR A 78 -10.29 -5.47 -1.91
C THR A 78 -8.95 -4.83 -2.24
N ILE A 79 -7.88 -5.59 -2.13
CA ILE A 79 -6.55 -5.08 -2.44
C ILE A 79 -6.48 -4.62 -3.90
N LEU A 80 -7.03 -5.40 -4.80
CA LEU A 80 -7.01 -5.01 -6.21
C LEU A 80 -7.80 -3.75 -6.46
N LYS A 81 -8.94 -3.59 -5.80
CA LYS A 81 -9.73 -2.38 -5.96
C LYS A 81 -8.99 -1.16 -5.44
N VAL A 82 -8.32 -1.31 -4.33
CA VAL A 82 -7.55 -0.21 -3.76
C VAL A 82 -6.40 0.16 -4.69
N MET A 83 -5.68 -0.84 -5.19
CA MET A 83 -4.57 -0.59 -6.08
C MET A 83 -5.05 0.16 -7.33
N LYS A 84 -6.16 -0.28 -7.89
CA LYS A 84 -6.67 0.37 -9.08
C LYS A 84 -7.08 1.81 -8.78
N ALA A 85 -7.72 2.02 -7.65
CA ALA A 85 -8.14 3.36 -7.27
C ALA A 85 -6.96 4.29 -7.05
N LEU A 86 -5.83 3.73 -6.66
CA LEU A 86 -4.61 4.52 -6.48
C LEU A 86 -3.81 4.65 -7.78
N ASN A 87 -4.38 4.15 -8.86
CA ASN A 87 -3.75 4.22 -10.18
C ASN A 87 -2.46 3.40 -10.21
N LEU A 88 -2.49 2.26 -9.54
CA LEU A 88 -1.34 1.37 -9.51
C LEU A 88 -1.73 0.07 -10.17
N SER A 89 -0.78 -0.61 -10.76
CA SER A 89 -1.02 -1.92 -11.31
C SER A 89 -0.05 -2.91 -10.70
N MET A 90 -0.48 -4.14 -10.60
CA MET A 90 0.39 -5.17 -10.08
C MET A 90 1.05 -5.88 -11.25
N SER A 91 2.24 -6.33 -11.03
CA SER A 91 2.93 -7.12 -12.04
C SER A 91 3.64 -8.25 -11.35
N VAL A 92 4.07 -9.20 -12.14
CA VAL A 92 4.70 -10.40 -11.62
C VAL A 92 6.02 -10.58 -12.30
N LYS A 93 7.03 -10.87 -11.54
CA LYS A 93 8.33 -11.17 -12.13
C LYS A 93 8.90 -12.36 -11.39
N VAL A 94 9.85 -13.01 -12.01
CA VAL A 94 10.49 -14.13 -11.37
C VAL A 94 11.30 -13.63 -10.20
N ALA A 95 11.15 -14.27 -9.06
CA ALA A 95 11.91 -13.86 -7.89
C ALA A 95 13.39 -14.20 -8.13
N THR A 96 14.25 -13.24 -7.85
CA THR A 96 15.66 -13.45 -8.01
C THR A 96 16.15 -14.16 -6.78
N PRO A 97 16.79 -15.28 -6.93
CA PRO A 97 17.27 -15.98 -5.76
C PRO A 97 18.29 -15.13 -5.06
N GLU A 98 18.33 -15.25 -3.77
CA GLU A 98 19.28 -14.53 -3.06
C GLU A 98 20.56 -15.10 -3.38
N VAL A 99 21.43 -14.32 -3.80
CA VAL A 99 22.66 -14.83 -4.13
C VAL A 99 23.43 -14.87 -2.98
N THR A 100 23.58 -15.86 -2.37
CA THR A 100 24.38 -15.82 -1.33
C THR A 100 25.56 -16.32 -1.67
N ALA A 101 25.85 -16.40 -2.46
CA ALA A 101 27.10 -16.84 -2.83
C ALA A 101 27.70 -17.29 -2.11
#